data_96ff572ca52305423c7275c57a57bb9a
#
_entry.id   96ff572ca52305423c7275c57a57bb9a
#
_cell.length_a   1.000
_cell.length_b   1.000
_cell.length_c   1.000
_cell.angle_alpha   90.00
_cell.angle_beta   90.00
_cell.angle_gamma   90.00
#
_symmetry.space_group_name_H-M   'P 1'
#
loop_
_entity.id
_entity.type
_entity.pdbx_description
1 polymer ?
#
loop_
_entity_poly.entity_id
_entity_poly.type
_entity_poly.pdbx_seq_one_letter_code
_entity_poly.pdbx_strand_id
1 'polypeptide(L)'
;MEQTSTPPNRKKKKRFRKFGILLVCLLLLALGSFTYVSNHPRAKMLLSVVYFMQHTLNDPAYIAYHIDIMELCQDYFNGNISFEGKAYMNDIKNFNYSSSMNISGERSFEQKKLSIISDMDVLTLNVGEMDFYMNANTVYFMVPMLDNLSYAMTTNNTYFKKAPELTHDIDQEWFHDNFSNIIELTRQIQIDETGKVHTDSAGKKSHEYLVTIPKGCGGFIWELLGMETPDYAIRVSLYLTDLCQMSRMEVDLSDITEGASMVIDGTDVSTCILSYELPDDERMTLTYVRNPSVTHVNFLYMDCLYETNQGDDFTASGYITAEPDDTGCKINIKNLSVNQGEELLGNFSFVGTITKKMSLPDIFRNADLDSPDMEHIDWKTVRNDTDGFVQDVIDEAKKRLAD
;
A
#
# COMPACT_ATOMS: atom_id res chain seq x y z
N MET A 1 30.90 -61.33 -57.02
CA MET A 1 30.15 -60.54 -56.03
C MET A 1 30.85 -59.21 -55.95
N GLU A 2 30.36 -58.23 -56.73
CA GLU A 2 30.87 -56.84 -56.69
C GLU A 2 30.15 -56.03 -55.61
N GLN A 3 30.90 -55.53 -54.66
CA GLN A 3 30.37 -54.55 -53.66
C GLN A 3 30.40 -53.15 -54.28
N THR A 4 29.23 -52.65 -54.64
CA THR A 4 29.04 -51.27 -55.05
C THR A 4 29.04 -50.38 -53.79
N SER A 5 30.12 -49.64 -53.56
CA SER A 5 30.23 -48.59 -52.54
C SER A 5 29.49 -47.36 -53.03
N THR A 6 28.39 -47.00 -52.26
CA THR A 6 27.62 -45.78 -52.45
C THR A 6 28.43 -44.57 -51.97
N PRO A 7 28.60 -43.49 -52.75
CA PRO A 7 29.37 -42.33 -52.26
C PRO A 7 28.63 -41.54 -51.18
N PRO A 8 29.35 -41.00 -50.18
CA PRO A 8 28.72 -40.31 -49.07
C PRO A 8 28.05 -39.01 -49.49
N ASN A 9 26.84 -38.84 -49.05
CA ASN A 9 25.88 -37.76 -49.32
C ASN A 9 26.45 -36.37 -49.04
N ARG A 10 27.15 -35.72 -49.97
CA ARG A 10 27.76 -34.38 -49.86
C ARG A 10 26.73 -33.22 -49.55
N LYS A 11 25.42 -33.44 -49.76
CA LYS A 11 24.38 -32.43 -49.55
C LYS A 11 24.05 -32.22 -48.07
N LYS A 12 24.18 -33.24 -47.19
CA LYS A 12 23.96 -33.12 -45.74
C LYS A 12 25.03 -32.25 -45.07
N LYS A 13 26.31 -32.37 -45.47
CA LYS A 13 27.41 -31.56 -44.89
C LYS A 13 27.27 -30.06 -45.16
N LYS A 14 26.73 -29.63 -46.31
CA LYS A 14 26.51 -28.20 -46.60
C LYS A 14 25.38 -27.58 -45.79
N ARG A 15 24.32 -28.34 -45.48
CA ARG A 15 23.21 -27.84 -44.62
C ARG A 15 23.66 -27.66 -43.18
N PHE A 16 24.39 -28.58 -42.58
CA PHE A 16 24.95 -28.47 -41.24
C PHE A 16 25.91 -27.29 -41.10
N ARG A 17 26.70 -26.99 -42.12
CA ARG A 17 27.64 -25.86 -42.11
C ARG A 17 26.90 -24.52 -42.17
N LYS A 18 25.81 -24.42 -42.94
CA LYS A 18 24.95 -23.24 -42.96
C LYS A 18 24.22 -23.03 -41.67
N PHE A 19 23.72 -24.10 -41.03
CA PHE A 19 23.06 -24.05 -39.72
C PHE A 19 24.05 -23.64 -38.61
N GLY A 20 25.27 -24.17 -38.62
CA GLY A 20 26.34 -23.76 -37.70
C GLY A 20 26.70 -22.28 -37.81
N ILE A 21 26.79 -21.75 -39.05
CA ILE A 21 27.06 -20.32 -39.29
C ILE A 21 25.90 -19.48 -38.78
N LEU A 22 24.65 -19.87 -39.04
CA LEU A 22 23.46 -19.17 -38.55
C LEU A 22 23.43 -19.13 -37.01
N LEU A 23 23.73 -20.25 -36.34
CA LEU A 23 23.79 -20.35 -34.89
C LEU A 23 24.88 -19.43 -34.30
N VAL A 24 26.08 -19.42 -34.92
CA VAL A 24 27.16 -18.52 -34.50
C VAL A 24 26.78 -17.05 -34.71
N CYS A 25 26.13 -16.70 -35.82
CA CYS A 25 25.64 -15.35 -36.05
C CYS A 25 24.58 -14.95 -35.01
N LEU A 26 23.65 -15.84 -34.65
CA LEU A 26 22.67 -15.60 -33.62
C LEU A 26 23.31 -15.44 -32.23
N LEU A 27 24.33 -16.26 -31.91
CA LEU A 27 25.09 -16.10 -30.65
C LEU A 27 25.87 -14.80 -30.61
N LEU A 28 26.49 -14.38 -31.72
CA LEU A 28 27.20 -13.10 -31.81
C LEU A 28 26.25 -11.92 -31.72
N LEU A 29 25.05 -12.00 -32.31
CA LEU A 29 24.02 -10.99 -32.16
C LEU A 29 23.51 -10.94 -30.73
N ALA A 30 23.27 -12.07 -30.06
CA ALA A 30 22.87 -12.14 -28.66
C ALA A 30 23.95 -11.55 -27.72
N LEU A 31 25.23 -11.93 -27.95
CA LEU A 31 26.37 -11.37 -27.21
C LEU A 31 26.54 -9.86 -27.45
N GLY A 32 26.39 -9.42 -28.70
CA GLY A 32 26.46 -8.00 -29.06
C GLY A 32 25.32 -7.20 -28.45
N SER A 33 24.12 -7.76 -28.46
CA SER A 33 22.96 -7.13 -27.80
C SER A 33 23.13 -7.08 -26.29
N PHE A 34 23.63 -8.16 -25.68
CA PHE A 34 23.89 -8.20 -24.24
C PHE A 34 24.95 -7.18 -23.82
N THR A 35 26.07 -7.09 -24.56
CA THR A 35 27.12 -6.11 -24.28
C THR A 35 26.64 -4.67 -24.51
N TYR A 36 25.80 -4.44 -25.51
CA TYR A 36 25.17 -3.14 -25.73
C TYR A 36 24.29 -2.75 -24.55
N VAL A 37 23.38 -3.63 -24.14
CA VAL A 37 22.47 -3.40 -23.01
C VAL A 37 23.26 -3.18 -21.73
N SER A 38 24.30 -4.01 -21.46
CA SER A 38 25.10 -3.90 -20.23
C SER A 38 25.83 -2.56 -20.09
N ASN A 39 26.14 -1.89 -21.20
CA ASN A 39 26.89 -0.64 -21.20
C ASN A 39 25.99 0.63 -21.36
N HIS A 40 24.66 0.44 -21.51
CA HIS A 40 23.76 1.57 -21.73
C HIS A 40 22.63 1.59 -20.69
N PRO A 41 22.65 2.50 -19.71
CA PRO A 41 21.65 2.56 -18.63
C PRO A 41 20.21 2.61 -19.13
N ARG A 42 19.95 3.38 -20.20
CA ARG A 42 18.60 3.46 -20.81
C ARG A 42 18.13 2.14 -21.40
N ALA A 43 19.04 1.38 -22.01
CA ALA A 43 18.71 0.07 -22.57
C ALA A 43 18.43 -0.95 -21.44
N LYS A 44 19.19 -0.90 -20.35
CA LYS A 44 18.93 -1.72 -19.15
C LYS A 44 17.56 -1.41 -18.56
N MET A 45 17.22 -0.13 -18.41
CA MET A 45 15.92 0.27 -17.88
C MET A 45 14.78 -0.18 -18.79
N LEU A 46 14.86 0.03 -20.09
CA LEU A 46 13.84 -0.42 -21.03
C LEU A 46 13.65 -1.95 -20.96
N LEU A 47 14.75 -2.69 -20.89
CA LEU A 47 14.70 -4.15 -20.77
C LEU A 47 14.12 -4.59 -19.41
N SER A 48 14.42 -3.87 -18.32
CA SER A 48 13.84 -4.17 -17.01
C SER A 48 12.33 -3.92 -16.98
N VAL A 49 11.85 -2.87 -17.65
CA VAL A 49 10.41 -2.60 -17.80
C VAL A 49 9.76 -3.74 -18.61
N VAL A 50 10.34 -4.13 -19.76
CA VAL A 50 9.81 -5.24 -20.56
C VAL A 50 9.81 -6.55 -19.78
N TYR A 51 10.86 -6.82 -19.02
CA TYR A 51 10.96 -8.01 -18.17
C TYR A 51 9.89 -8.01 -17.06
N PHE A 52 9.76 -6.89 -16.36
CA PHE A 52 8.73 -6.68 -15.34
C PHE A 52 7.33 -6.93 -15.94
N MET A 53 7.07 -6.35 -17.11
CA MET A 53 5.83 -6.51 -17.84
C MET A 53 5.52 -7.97 -18.20
N GLN A 54 6.51 -8.68 -18.75
CA GLN A 54 6.33 -10.06 -19.19
C GLN A 54 6.17 -11.05 -18.04
N HIS A 55 6.82 -10.82 -16.90
CA HIS A 55 6.86 -11.78 -15.79
C HIS A 55 5.90 -11.40 -14.69
N THR A 56 5.61 -10.11 -14.52
CA THR A 56 4.77 -9.62 -13.45
C THR A 56 3.32 -9.44 -13.89
N LEU A 57 3.10 -8.85 -15.07
CA LEU A 57 1.75 -8.67 -15.60
C LEU A 57 1.14 -9.94 -16.21
N ASN A 58 1.96 -10.93 -16.57
CA ASN A 58 1.47 -12.24 -17.00
C ASN A 58 1.34 -13.26 -15.87
N ASP A 59 1.72 -12.89 -14.64
CA ASP A 59 1.46 -13.73 -13.46
C ASP A 59 0.03 -13.46 -12.97
N PRO A 60 -0.92 -14.40 -13.13
CA PRO A 60 -2.29 -14.21 -12.68
C PRO A 60 -2.39 -13.89 -11.18
N ALA A 61 -1.46 -14.40 -10.37
CA ALA A 61 -1.43 -14.13 -8.94
C ALA A 61 -1.00 -12.68 -8.65
N TYR A 62 -0.11 -12.10 -9.46
CA TYR A 62 0.31 -10.72 -9.30
C TYR A 62 -0.79 -9.75 -9.75
N ILE A 63 -1.41 -10.01 -10.91
CA ILE A 63 -2.52 -9.19 -11.43
C ILE A 63 -3.68 -9.21 -10.44
N ALA A 64 -4.15 -10.39 -10.04
CA ALA A 64 -5.24 -10.51 -9.07
C ALA A 64 -4.92 -9.75 -7.77
N TYR A 65 -3.71 -9.87 -7.27
CA TYR A 65 -3.34 -9.24 -6.01
C TYR A 65 -3.24 -7.70 -6.08
N HIS A 66 -2.65 -7.13 -7.13
CA HIS A 66 -2.41 -5.68 -7.21
C HIS A 66 -3.59 -4.94 -7.83
N ILE A 67 -4.22 -5.49 -8.85
CA ILE A 67 -5.37 -4.90 -9.49
C ILE A 67 -6.60 -5.04 -8.60
N ASP A 68 -6.84 -6.20 -8.01
CA ASP A 68 -7.97 -6.40 -7.09
C ASP A 68 -7.86 -5.51 -5.84
N ILE A 69 -6.64 -5.28 -5.30
CA ILE A 69 -6.46 -4.33 -4.20
C ILE A 69 -6.70 -2.89 -4.67
N MET A 70 -6.19 -2.51 -5.85
CA MET A 70 -6.42 -1.16 -6.38
C MET A 70 -7.89 -0.93 -6.69
N GLU A 71 -8.57 -1.85 -7.36
CA GLU A 71 -10.01 -1.80 -7.59
C GLU A 71 -10.79 -1.78 -6.28
N LEU A 72 -10.43 -2.64 -5.34
CA LEU A 72 -11.00 -2.67 -4.00
C LEU A 72 -10.85 -1.30 -3.33
N CYS A 73 -9.64 -0.74 -3.34
CA CYS A 73 -9.39 0.58 -2.78
C CYS A 73 -10.22 1.66 -3.49
N GLN A 74 -10.24 1.68 -4.82
CA GLN A 74 -11.01 2.66 -5.61
C GLN A 74 -12.49 2.61 -5.29
N ASP A 75 -13.08 1.42 -5.33
CA ASP A 75 -14.51 1.20 -5.07
C ASP A 75 -14.91 1.62 -3.66
N TYR A 76 -14.06 1.32 -2.67
CA TYR A 76 -14.34 1.66 -1.28
C TYR A 76 -13.94 3.07 -0.92
N PHE A 77 -12.87 3.63 -1.50
CA PHE A 77 -12.44 5.00 -1.20
C PHE A 77 -13.30 6.06 -1.90
N ASN A 78 -13.79 5.79 -3.10
CA ASN A 78 -14.56 6.77 -3.88
C ASN A 78 -16.09 6.57 -3.78
N GLY A 79 -16.55 5.50 -3.14
CA GLY A 79 -17.95 5.13 -3.04
C GLY A 79 -18.61 5.50 -1.72
N ASN A 80 -19.92 5.28 -1.69
CA ASN A 80 -20.68 5.24 -0.44
C ASN A 80 -20.60 3.84 0.15
N ILE A 81 -20.27 3.73 1.42
CA ILE A 81 -20.15 2.45 2.13
C ILE A 81 -20.86 2.47 3.47
N SER A 82 -21.32 1.31 3.89
CA SER A 82 -21.60 1.03 5.30
C SER A 82 -20.67 -0.08 5.77
N PHE A 83 -20.29 -0.05 7.01
CA PHE A 83 -19.46 -1.09 7.60
C PHE A 83 -19.99 -1.48 8.98
N GLU A 84 -19.78 -2.74 9.31
CA GLU A 84 -20.10 -3.29 10.62
C GLU A 84 -19.06 -4.35 10.96
N GLY A 85 -18.75 -4.48 12.24
CA GLY A 85 -17.78 -5.47 12.68
C GLY A 85 -17.65 -5.52 14.19
N LYS A 86 -16.81 -6.43 14.63
CA LYS A 86 -16.46 -6.61 16.03
C LYS A 86 -14.95 -6.63 16.20
N ALA A 87 -14.47 -5.72 17.03
CA ALA A 87 -13.11 -5.71 17.50
C ALA A 87 -13.03 -6.48 18.83
N TYR A 88 -11.94 -7.20 19.04
CA TYR A 88 -11.61 -7.89 20.27
C TYR A 88 -10.30 -7.31 20.80
N MET A 89 -10.26 -7.03 22.07
CA MET A 89 -9.13 -6.42 22.74
C MET A 89 -8.74 -7.30 23.95
N ASN A 90 -7.49 -7.73 23.95
CA ASN A 90 -6.94 -8.56 25.02
C ASN A 90 -5.60 -7.98 25.45
N ASP A 91 -5.19 -8.34 26.67
CA ASP A 91 -3.89 -7.96 27.22
C ASP A 91 -3.63 -6.44 27.20
N ILE A 92 -4.70 -5.63 27.34
CA ILE A 92 -4.56 -4.18 27.39
C ILE A 92 -3.85 -3.82 28.70
N LYS A 93 -2.80 -3.01 28.57
CA LYS A 93 -2.05 -2.47 29.70
C LYS A 93 -2.99 -1.85 30.75
N ASN A 94 -2.83 -2.22 32.00
CA ASN A 94 -3.67 -1.78 33.13
C ASN A 94 -5.14 -2.24 33.09
N PHE A 95 -5.52 -3.14 32.15
CA PHE A 95 -6.88 -3.63 32.04
C PHE A 95 -6.89 -5.16 31.79
N ASN A 96 -7.09 -5.91 32.86
CA ASN A 96 -6.98 -7.38 32.87
C ASN A 96 -8.25 -8.12 32.39
N TYR A 97 -9.16 -7.44 31.73
CA TYR A 97 -10.40 -8.02 31.23
C TYR A 97 -10.37 -8.11 29.71
N SER A 98 -10.83 -9.24 29.17
CA SER A 98 -11.12 -9.31 27.74
C SER A 98 -12.29 -8.40 27.43
N SER A 99 -12.11 -7.55 26.43
CA SER A 99 -13.14 -6.63 25.98
C SER A 99 -13.39 -6.78 24.47
N SER A 100 -14.55 -6.37 24.05
CA SER A 100 -14.88 -6.29 22.63
C SER A 100 -15.64 -5.01 22.36
N MET A 101 -15.56 -4.56 21.11
CA MET A 101 -16.23 -3.36 20.64
C MET A 101 -17.00 -3.71 19.38
N ASN A 102 -18.33 -3.52 19.41
CA ASN A 102 -19.14 -3.59 18.21
C ASN A 102 -19.01 -2.25 17.49
N ILE A 103 -18.62 -2.28 16.23
CA ILE A 103 -18.35 -1.08 15.43
C ILE A 103 -19.30 -1.11 14.25
N SER A 104 -19.99 0.01 14.02
CA SER A 104 -20.78 0.23 12.81
C SER A 104 -20.53 1.64 12.29
N GLY A 105 -20.73 1.85 11.01
CA GLY A 105 -20.58 3.18 10.47
C GLY A 105 -21.01 3.30 9.02
N GLU A 106 -21.07 4.52 8.58
CA GLU A 106 -21.44 4.90 7.22
C GLU A 106 -20.47 5.98 6.72
N ARG A 107 -20.05 5.85 5.47
CA ARG A 107 -19.26 6.88 4.79
C ARG A 107 -19.90 7.24 3.48
N SER A 108 -20.16 8.51 3.28
CA SER A 108 -20.60 9.06 2.00
C SER A 108 -19.55 9.98 1.43
N PHE A 109 -19.06 9.62 0.25
CA PHE A 109 -18.16 10.46 -0.50
C PHE A 109 -18.87 11.72 -1.05
N GLU A 110 -20.12 11.57 -1.46
CA GLU A 110 -20.94 12.67 -1.99
C GLU A 110 -21.24 13.73 -0.92
N GLN A 111 -21.61 13.29 0.28
CA GLN A 111 -21.88 14.19 1.42
C GLN A 111 -20.58 14.68 2.09
N LYS A 112 -19.43 14.06 1.79
CA LYS A 112 -18.15 14.27 2.49
C LYS A 112 -18.30 14.08 3.99
N LYS A 113 -18.93 12.97 4.39
CA LYS A 113 -19.22 12.63 5.78
C LYS A 113 -18.83 11.18 6.08
N LEU A 114 -18.37 10.95 7.29
CA LEU A 114 -18.12 9.65 7.89
C LEU A 114 -18.71 9.62 9.29
N SER A 115 -19.40 8.55 9.66
CA SER A 115 -19.78 8.25 11.03
C SER A 115 -19.27 6.87 11.44
N ILE A 116 -18.78 6.75 12.65
CA ILE A 116 -18.43 5.49 13.30
C ILE A 116 -19.07 5.51 14.68
N ILE A 117 -19.87 4.51 14.95
CA ILE A 117 -20.54 4.31 16.26
C ILE A 117 -19.98 3.01 16.81
N SER A 118 -19.57 3.02 18.05
CA SER A 118 -18.99 1.85 18.70
C SER A 118 -19.51 1.66 20.11
N ASP A 119 -19.91 0.43 20.42
CA ASP A 119 -20.34 -0.04 21.72
C ASP A 119 -19.27 -0.94 22.32
N MET A 120 -18.79 -0.62 23.51
CA MET A 120 -17.79 -1.40 24.22
C MET A 120 -18.46 -2.39 25.17
N ASP A 121 -18.09 -3.67 25.02
CA ASP A 121 -18.49 -4.76 25.92
C ASP A 121 -17.26 -5.26 26.70
N VAL A 122 -17.40 -5.42 28.00
CA VAL A 122 -16.41 -6.07 28.86
C VAL A 122 -17.06 -7.28 29.54
N LEU A 123 -16.49 -8.46 29.38
CA LEU A 123 -17.06 -9.71 29.89
C LEU A 123 -18.54 -9.89 29.51
N THR A 124 -18.95 -9.46 28.32
CA THR A 124 -20.34 -9.49 27.79
C THR A 124 -21.31 -8.45 28.35
N LEU A 125 -20.86 -7.56 29.22
CA LEU A 125 -21.65 -6.43 29.70
C LEU A 125 -21.31 -5.19 28.88
N ASN A 126 -22.33 -4.49 28.36
CA ASN A 126 -22.11 -3.21 27.68
C ASN A 126 -21.72 -2.16 28.71
N VAL A 127 -20.57 -1.56 28.55
CA VAL A 127 -20.02 -0.57 29.48
C VAL A 127 -20.06 0.85 28.94
N GLY A 128 -20.27 1.02 27.63
CA GLY A 128 -20.39 2.36 27.07
C GLY A 128 -20.30 2.46 25.55
N GLU A 129 -20.55 3.64 25.09
CA GLU A 129 -20.59 4.03 23.67
C GLU A 129 -19.55 5.10 23.40
N MET A 130 -18.94 5.03 22.21
CA MET A 130 -18.04 6.05 21.69
C MET A 130 -18.38 6.30 20.23
N ASP A 131 -18.57 7.57 19.87
CA ASP A 131 -18.97 7.97 18.54
C ASP A 131 -17.92 8.88 17.91
N PHE A 132 -17.68 8.61 16.64
CA PHE A 132 -16.79 9.41 15.82
C PHE A 132 -17.52 9.88 14.58
N TYR A 133 -17.51 11.20 14.35
CA TYR A 133 -18.07 11.81 13.16
C TYR A 133 -17.02 12.69 12.49
N MET A 134 -16.99 12.68 11.18
CA MET A 134 -16.04 13.48 10.42
C MET A 134 -16.69 14.05 9.15
N ASN A 135 -16.46 15.32 8.90
CA ASN A 135 -16.73 15.94 7.61
C ASN A 135 -15.43 16.50 7.00
N ALA A 136 -15.52 17.24 5.90
CA ALA A 136 -14.35 17.76 5.20
C ALA A 136 -13.44 18.69 6.04
N ASN A 137 -13.98 19.30 7.10
CA ASN A 137 -13.29 20.36 7.87
C ASN A 137 -13.19 20.06 9.37
N THR A 138 -14.01 19.14 9.89
CA THR A 138 -14.14 18.93 11.32
C THR A 138 -14.23 17.45 11.64
N VAL A 139 -13.56 17.07 12.70
CA VAL A 139 -13.70 15.77 13.37
C VAL A 139 -14.42 16.02 14.69
N TYR A 140 -15.41 15.20 14.96
CA TYR A 140 -16.16 15.18 16.21
C TYR A 140 -15.93 13.83 16.88
N PHE A 141 -15.64 13.87 18.17
CA PHE A 141 -15.44 12.67 18.97
C PHE A 141 -16.30 12.79 20.23
N MET A 142 -17.20 11.85 20.43
CA MET A 142 -18.17 11.85 21.52
C MET A 142 -17.99 10.58 22.32
N VAL A 143 -17.94 10.72 23.63
CA VAL A 143 -17.80 9.63 24.60
C VAL A 143 -18.91 9.72 25.63
N PRO A 144 -20.15 9.28 25.29
CA PRO A 144 -21.29 9.35 26.20
C PRO A 144 -21.04 8.67 27.55
N MET A 145 -20.20 7.64 27.57
CA MET A 145 -19.82 6.94 28.79
C MET A 145 -19.02 7.80 29.78
N LEU A 146 -18.39 8.88 29.36
CA LEU A 146 -17.62 9.81 30.17
C LEU A 146 -18.41 11.13 30.37
N ASP A 147 -19.57 11.05 31.00
CA ASP A 147 -20.45 12.21 31.28
C ASP A 147 -20.80 13.05 30.03
N ASN A 148 -20.98 12.37 28.88
CA ASN A 148 -21.21 12.95 27.55
C ASN A 148 -20.07 13.86 27.05
N LEU A 149 -18.84 13.51 27.37
CA LEU A 149 -17.67 14.23 26.89
C LEU A 149 -17.69 14.30 25.35
N SER A 150 -17.57 15.50 24.79
CA SER A 150 -17.69 15.76 23.38
C SER A 150 -16.65 16.77 22.93
N TYR A 151 -15.90 16.40 21.90
CA TYR A 151 -14.84 17.21 21.31
C TYR A 151 -15.08 17.49 19.83
N ALA A 152 -14.78 18.73 19.39
CA ALA A 152 -14.71 19.10 18.00
C ALA A 152 -13.30 19.60 17.68
N MET A 153 -12.73 19.09 16.59
CA MET A 153 -11.40 19.44 16.13
C MET A 153 -11.44 19.88 14.67
N THR A 154 -10.96 21.09 14.39
CA THR A 154 -10.82 21.55 13.01
C THR A 154 -9.64 20.83 12.35
N THR A 155 -9.84 20.28 11.16
CA THR A 155 -8.81 19.59 10.40
C THR A 155 -8.78 20.05 8.94
N ASN A 156 -7.62 20.01 8.34
CA ASN A 156 -7.47 20.19 6.90
C ASN A 156 -7.57 18.82 6.21
N ASN A 157 -8.76 18.25 6.23
CA ASN A 157 -8.99 16.85 5.91
C ASN A 157 -9.01 16.61 4.39
N THR A 158 -8.05 15.81 3.92
CA THR A 158 -7.99 15.35 2.52
C THR A 158 -8.66 13.99 2.31
N TYR A 159 -9.24 13.39 3.35
CA TYR A 159 -9.83 12.05 3.33
C TYR A 159 -10.94 11.87 2.28
N PHE A 160 -11.67 12.96 1.96
CA PHE A 160 -12.71 12.96 0.92
C PHE A 160 -12.21 13.45 -0.45
N LYS A 161 -10.91 13.52 -0.67
CA LYS A 161 -10.38 13.66 -2.02
C LYS A 161 -10.53 12.34 -2.74
N LYS A 162 -10.96 12.42 -4.01
CA LYS A 162 -11.11 11.24 -4.85
C LYS A 162 -9.76 10.53 -4.99
N ALA A 163 -9.73 9.23 -4.69
CA ALA A 163 -8.55 8.43 -4.97
C ALA A 163 -8.35 8.31 -6.48
N PRO A 164 -7.10 8.23 -6.96
CA PRO A 164 -6.83 7.96 -8.37
C PRO A 164 -7.56 6.71 -8.85
N GLU A 165 -8.16 6.76 -10.02
CA GLU A 165 -8.83 5.63 -10.65
C GLU A 165 -8.08 5.27 -11.93
N LEU A 166 -7.80 3.99 -12.13
CA LEU A 166 -7.28 3.52 -13.41
C LEU A 166 -8.33 3.79 -14.49
N THR A 167 -7.95 4.50 -15.53
CA THR A 167 -8.85 4.85 -16.63
C THR A 167 -8.94 3.73 -17.67
N HIS A 168 -7.95 2.84 -17.68
CA HIS A 168 -7.87 1.71 -18.62
C HIS A 168 -7.16 0.54 -17.94
N ASP A 169 -7.48 -0.68 -18.37
CA ASP A 169 -6.75 -1.87 -17.96
C ASP A 169 -5.30 -1.81 -18.46
N ILE A 170 -4.37 -2.19 -17.61
CA ILE A 170 -2.95 -2.32 -17.98
C ILE A 170 -2.75 -3.71 -18.59
N ASP A 171 -3.14 -3.87 -19.84
CA ASP A 171 -3.02 -5.10 -20.60
C ASP A 171 -2.03 -4.99 -21.77
N GLN A 172 -1.92 -6.03 -22.58
CA GLN A 172 -1.03 -6.03 -23.77
C GLN A 172 -1.47 -5.01 -24.82
N GLU A 173 -2.77 -4.72 -24.94
CA GLU A 173 -3.32 -3.77 -25.91
C GLU A 173 -2.93 -2.34 -25.52
N TRP A 174 -3.10 -1.97 -24.24
CA TRP A 174 -2.66 -0.67 -23.72
C TRP A 174 -1.16 -0.42 -23.98
N PHE A 175 -0.33 -1.47 -23.80
CA PHE A 175 1.11 -1.35 -24.05
C PHE A 175 1.44 -1.18 -25.52
N HIS A 176 0.78 -1.91 -26.38
CA HIS A 176 0.96 -1.78 -27.81
C HIS A 176 0.63 -0.35 -28.26
N ASP A 177 -0.46 0.19 -27.79
CA ASP A 177 -0.95 1.52 -28.14
C ASP A 177 -0.05 2.64 -27.57
N ASN A 178 0.50 2.45 -26.39
CA ASN A 178 1.38 3.41 -25.74
C ASN A 178 2.87 3.17 -25.96
N PHE A 179 3.27 2.19 -26.76
CA PHE A 179 4.68 1.85 -26.94
C PHE A 179 5.53 3.02 -27.44
N SER A 180 5.01 3.82 -28.36
CA SER A 180 5.69 5.03 -28.86
C SER A 180 5.86 6.09 -27.78
N ASN A 181 4.85 6.26 -26.90
CA ASN A 181 4.87 7.20 -25.77
C ASN A 181 5.89 6.75 -24.71
N ILE A 182 5.97 5.44 -24.46
CA ILE A 182 6.96 4.84 -23.55
C ILE A 182 8.39 5.11 -24.07
N ILE A 183 8.64 4.88 -25.37
CA ILE A 183 9.95 5.17 -25.97
C ILE A 183 10.27 6.67 -25.87
N GLU A 184 9.31 7.54 -26.14
CA GLU A 184 9.53 8.99 -26.05
C GLU A 184 9.82 9.41 -24.61
N LEU A 185 9.10 8.90 -23.63
CA LEU A 185 9.38 9.12 -22.21
C LEU A 185 10.81 8.67 -21.85
N THR A 186 11.26 7.51 -22.34
CA THR A 186 12.63 7.03 -22.06
C THR A 186 13.72 7.93 -22.66
N ARG A 187 13.40 8.78 -23.64
CA ARG A 187 14.33 9.79 -24.17
C ARG A 187 14.36 11.05 -23.32
N GLN A 188 13.25 11.39 -22.70
CA GLN A 188 13.10 12.61 -21.89
C GLN A 188 13.64 12.43 -20.47
N ILE A 189 13.53 11.25 -19.90
CA ILE A 189 14.05 10.95 -18.56
C ILE A 189 15.57 11.03 -18.51
N GLN A 190 16.08 11.48 -17.35
CA GLN A 190 17.51 11.40 -17.02
C GLN A 190 17.77 10.12 -16.25
N ILE A 191 18.86 9.44 -16.57
CA ILE A 191 19.25 8.20 -15.91
C ILE A 191 20.73 8.30 -15.59
N ASP A 192 21.04 8.29 -14.30
CA ASP A 192 22.39 8.38 -13.77
C ASP A 192 22.72 7.11 -13.01
N GLU A 193 23.83 6.45 -13.36
CA GLU A 193 24.37 5.34 -12.60
C GLU A 193 25.15 5.89 -11.41
N THR A 194 24.65 5.65 -10.18
CA THR A 194 25.19 6.28 -8.98
C THR A 194 26.42 5.55 -8.43
N GLY A 195 26.65 4.30 -8.86
CA GLY A 195 27.69 3.41 -8.35
C GLY A 195 27.34 2.74 -7.02
N LYS A 196 26.19 3.03 -6.44
CA LYS A 196 25.73 2.31 -5.24
C LYS A 196 25.29 0.90 -5.60
N VAL A 197 25.52 -0.03 -4.68
CA VAL A 197 25.15 -1.44 -4.82
C VAL A 197 24.31 -1.84 -3.63
N HIS A 198 23.13 -2.36 -3.91
CA HIS A 198 22.27 -3.00 -2.93
C HIS A 198 22.52 -4.51 -2.96
N THR A 199 22.50 -5.15 -1.79
CA THR A 199 22.60 -6.60 -1.67
C THR A 199 21.38 -7.08 -0.89
N ASP A 200 20.55 -7.90 -1.51
CA ASP A 200 19.35 -8.44 -0.89
C ASP A 200 19.69 -9.51 0.19
N SER A 201 18.68 -9.99 0.90
CA SER A 201 18.80 -11.03 1.93
C SER A 201 19.34 -12.36 1.40
N ALA A 202 19.23 -12.62 0.08
CA ALA A 202 19.76 -13.80 -0.59
C ALA A 202 21.22 -13.59 -1.08
N GLY A 203 21.81 -12.42 -0.84
CA GLY A 203 23.16 -12.07 -1.29
C GLY A 203 23.28 -11.66 -2.75
N LYS A 204 22.14 -11.44 -3.46
CA LYS A 204 22.11 -10.99 -4.85
C LYS A 204 22.37 -9.48 -4.90
N LYS A 205 23.30 -9.10 -5.77
CA LYS A 205 23.70 -7.70 -5.95
C LYS A 205 22.88 -7.04 -7.05
N SER A 206 22.55 -5.78 -6.85
CA SER A 206 21.91 -4.90 -7.82
C SER A 206 22.54 -3.51 -7.77
N HIS A 207 22.58 -2.84 -8.92
CA HIS A 207 23.18 -1.52 -9.09
C HIS A 207 22.10 -0.46 -9.13
N GLU A 208 22.32 0.66 -8.45
CA GLU A 208 21.39 1.78 -8.41
C GLU A 208 21.47 2.63 -9.68
N TYR A 209 20.33 2.91 -10.26
CA TYR A 209 20.10 3.87 -11.33
C TYR A 209 19.12 4.92 -10.85
N LEU A 210 19.58 6.17 -10.70
CA LEU A 210 18.71 7.29 -10.38
C LEU A 210 18.01 7.75 -11.66
N VAL A 211 16.71 7.56 -11.68
CA VAL A 211 15.82 7.99 -12.77
C VAL A 211 15.12 9.27 -12.35
N THR A 212 15.32 10.33 -13.11
CA THR A 212 14.60 11.59 -12.93
C THR A 212 13.62 11.79 -14.07
N ILE A 213 12.33 11.82 -13.75
CA ILE A 213 11.25 12.15 -14.68
C ILE A 213 11.03 13.66 -14.57
N PRO A 214 11.31 14.45 -15.64
CA PRO A 214 11.11 15.88 -15.59
C PRO A 214 9.63 16.26 -15.40
N LYS A 215 9.36 17.40 -14.82
CA LYS A 215 8.01 17.92 -14.68
C LYS A 215 7.28 17.97 -16.02
N GLY A 216 6.01 17.66 -16.01
CA GLY A 216 5.17 17.68 -17.21
C GLY A 216 5.39 16.52 -18.17
N CYS A 217 6.27 15.54 -17.84
CA CYS A 217 6.53 14.36 -18.66
C CYS A 217 5.63 13.17 -18.25
N GLY A 218 5.45 12.24 -19.19
CA GLY A 218 4.72 11.00 -18.93
C GLY A 218 3.20 11.14 -18.79
N GLY A 219 2.60 12.16 -19.43
CA GLY A 219 1.16 12.45 -19.32
C GLY A 219 0.26 11.24 -19.48
N PHE A 220 0.59 10.32 -20.40
CA PHE A 220 -0.18 9.09 -20.64
C PHE A 220 -0.19 8.13 -19.42
N ILE A 221 0.84 8.15 -18.58
CA ILE A 221 0.88 7.35 -17.33
C ILE A 221 -0.02 8.01 -16.28
N TRP A 222 0.04 9.33 -16.16
CA TRP A 222 -0.79 10.06 -15.20
C TRP A 222 -2.26 10.01 -15.58
N GLU A 223 -2.57 10.08 -16.88
CA GLU A 223 -3.91 9.88 -17.41
C GLU A 223 -4.42 8.46 -17.08
N LEU A 224 -3.58 7.43 -17.29
CA LEU A 224 -3.91 6.05 -16.90
C LEU A 224 -4.25 5.95 -15.41
N LEU A 225 -3.51 6.64 -14.55
CA LEU A 225 -3.73 6.65 -13.09
C LEU A 225 -4.87 7.58 -12.67
N GLY A 226 -5.56 8.25 -13.61
CA GLY A 226 -6.60 9.24 -13.28
C GLY A 226 -6.05 10.47 -12.54
N MET A 227 -4.79 10.79 -12.73
CA MET A 227 -4.09 11.88 -12.04
C MET A 227 -3.69 12.99 -13.00
N GLU A 228 -3.57 14.20 -12.50
CA GLU A 228 -2.95 15.28 -13.24
C GLU A 228 -1.44 15.07 -13.34
N THR A 229 -0.87 15.48 -14.49
CA THR A 229 0.59 15.40 -14.67
C THR A 229 1.29 16.33 -13.67
N PRO A 230 2.24 15.82 -12.85
CA PRO A 230 2.93 16.60 -11.84
C PRO A 230 3.70 17.79 -12.43
N ASP A 231 3.68 18.91 -11.75
CA ASP A 231 4.44 20.12 -12.09
C ASP A 231 5.84 20.17 -11.44
N TYR A 232 6.23 19.09 -10.76
CA TYR A 232 7.55 18.84 -10.18
C TYR A 232 8.22 17.62 -10.83
N ALA A 233 9.52 17.46 -10.60
CA ALA A 233 10.28 16.32 -11.10
C ALA A 233 10.17 15.14 -10.13
N ILE A 234 9.92 13.94 -10.64
CA ILE A 234 9.88 12.71 -9.82
C ILE A 234 11.23 12.01 -9.89
N ARG A 235 11.76 11.63 -8.74
CA ARG A 235 13.02 10.89 -8.61
C ARG A 235 12.74 9.47 -8.14
N VAL A 236 13.27 8.51 -8.90
CA VAL A 236 13.13 7.08 -8.61
C VAL A 236 14.50 6.42 -8.64
N SER A 237 14.92 5.82 -7.56
CA SER A 237 16.09 4.95 -7.53
C SER A 237 15.67 3.52 -7.88
N LEU A 238 16.13 3.03 -9.03
CA LEU A 238 15.90 1.66 -9.48
C LEU A 238 17.16 0.82 -9.26
N TYR A 239 17.03 -0.28 -8.57
CA TYR A 239 18.10 -1.23 -8.34
C TYR A 239 17.94 -2.42 -9.28
N LEU A 240 18.83 -2.50 -10.28
CA LEU A 240 18.79 -3.52 -11.32
C LEU A 240 19.93 -4.51 -11.14
N THR A 241 19.60 -5.80 -11.26
CA THR A 241 20.61 -6.86 -11.34
C THR A 241 21.35 -6.83 -12.70
N ASP A 242 22.44 -7.60 -12.84
CA ASP A 242 23.13 -7.74 -14.12
C ASP A 242 22.24 -8.30 -15.24
N LEU A 243 21.18 -9.03 -14.89
CA LEU A 243 20.18 -9.53 -15.81
C LEU A 243 19.02 -8.54 -16.05
N CYS A 244 19.17 -7.28 -15.63
CA CYS A 244 18.16 -6.23 -15.75
C CYS A 244 16.85 -6.52 -15.01
N GLN A 245 16.87 -7.38 -13.98
CA GLN A 245 15.72 -7.60 -13.11
C GLN A 245 15.71 -6.51 -12.04
N MET A 246 14.55 -5.90 -11.82
CA MET A 246 14.36 -4.97 -10.72
C MET A 246 14.34 -5.75 -9.41
N SER A 247 15.22 -5.38 -8.47
CA SER A 247 15.27 -5.97 -7.13
C SER A 247 14.71 -5.03 -6.07
N ARG A 248 14.75 -3.73 -6.32
CA ARG A 248 14.28 -2.69 -5.39
C ARG A 248 13.95 -1.43 -6.17
N MET A 249 12.96 -0.70 -5.72
CA MET A 249 12.61 0.63 -6.21
C MET A 249 12.39 1.55 -5.01
N GLU A 250 12.99 2.74 -5.06
CA GLU A 250 12.77 3.80 -4.07
C GLU A 250 12.24 5.03 -4.80
N VAL A 251 11.13 5.56 -4.33
CA VAL A 251 10.51 6.78 -4.87
C VAL A 251 10.65 7.88 -3.83
N ASP A 252 11.30 8.97 -4.23
CA ASP A 252 11.36 10.18 -3.42
C ASP A 252 10.04 10.94 -3.56
N LEU A 253 9.31 11.06 -2.46
CA LEU A 253 8.01 11.73 -2.37
C LEU A 253 8.12 13.06 -1.62
N SER A 254 9.32 13.57 -1.36
CA SER A 254 9.56 14.79 -0.59
C SER A 254 8.95 16.05 -1.22
N ASP A 255 8.75 16.06 -2.53
CA ASP A 255 8.04 17.14 -3.23
C ASP A 255 6.51 17.12 -2.97
N ILE A 256 5.96 16.01 -2.45
CA ILE A 256 4.55 15.86 -2.08
C ILE A 256 4.37 16.06 -0.58
N THR A 257 5.19 15.40 0.21
CA THR A 257 5.21 15.47 1.68
C THR A 257 6.66 15.43 2.13
N GLU A 258 7.09 16.44 2.88
CA GLU A 258 8.47 16.57 3.36
C GLU A 258 8.92 15.28 4.05
N GLY A 259 10.10 14.77 3.67
CA GLY A 259 10.67 13.54 4.19
C GLY A 259 10.01 12.23 3.73
N ALA A 260 8.96 12.29 2.90
CA ALA A 260 8.28 11.08 2.45
C ALA A 260 9.08 10.31 1.40
N SER A 261 9.11 9.01 1.54
CA SER A 261 9.66 8.09 0.55
C SER A 261 8.83 6.80 0.48
N MET A 262 8.88 6.14 -0.66
CA MET A 262 8.30 4.81 -0.83
C MET A 262 9.39 3.85 -1.31
N VAL A 263 9.50 2.72 -0.66
CA VAL A 263 10.45 1.66 -1.04
C VAL A 263 9.67 0.39 -1.37
N ILE A 264 9.91 -0.16 -2.54
CA ILE A 264 9.41 -1.48 -2.93
C ILE A 264 10.63 -2.38 -3.03
N ASP A 265 10.69 -3.39 -2.17
CA ASP A 265 11.84 -4.28 -2.05
C ASP A 265 11.46 -5.72 -2.41
N GLY A 266 12.35 -6.41 -3.08
CA GLY A 266 12.17 -7.76 -3.57
C GLY A 266 12.00 -7.87 -5.09
N THR A 267 12.46 -9.00 -5.65
CA THR A 267 12.35 -9.27 -7.09
C THR A 267 10.93 -9.60 -7.55
N ASP A 268 10.08 -9.96 -6.61
CA ASP A 268 8.67 -10.31 -6.79
C ASP A 268 7.72 -9.23 -6.25
N VAL A 269 8.27 -8.06 -5.88
CA VAL A 269 7.51 -6.95 -5.32
C VAL A 269 6.68 -7.39 -4.09
N SER A 270 7.24 -8.33 -3.31
CA SER A 270 6.54 -8.94 -2.20
C SER A 270 6.47 -8.06 -0.95
N THR A 271 7.36 -7.08 -0.86
CA THR A 271 7.45 -6.17 0.28
C THR A 271 7.38 -4.73 -0.18
N CYS A 272 6.51 -3.94 0.45
CA CYS A 272 6.47 -2.50 0.28
C CYS A 272 6.69 -1.82 1.63
N ILE A 273 7.57 -0.83 1.64
CA ILE A 273 7.87 -0.01 2.80
C ILE A 273 7.52 1.42 2.44
N LEU A 274 6.60 2.01 3.18
CA LEU A 274 6.28 3.43 3.12
C LEU A 274 6.88 4.10 4.35
N SER A 275 7.74 5.09 4.14
CA SER A 275 8.36 5.83 5.22
C SER A 275 8.22 7.31 4.95
N TYR A 276 7.88 8.09 5.98
CA TYR A 276 7.85 9.55 5.91
C TYR A 276 8.20 10.16 7.25
N GLU A 277 8.83 11.31 7.20
CA GLU A 277 9.14 12.12 8.37
C GLU A 277 7.94 12.98 8.71
N LEU A 278 7.66 13.09 10.00
CA LEU A 278 6.62 13.92 10.57
C LEU A 278 7.26 15.18 11.19
N PRO A 279 6.47 16.20 11.54
CA PRO A 279 6.98 17.32 12.32
C PRO A 279 7.68 16.86 13.62
N ASP A 280 8.65 17.64 14.10
CA ASP A 280 9.39 17.38 15.35
C ASP A 280 10.35 16.16 15.29
N ASP A 281 10.91 15.84 14.11
CA ASP A 281 11.85 14.73 13.88
C ASP A 281 11.24 13.33 14.18
N GLU A 282 9.93 13.22 14.15
CA GLU A 282 9.24 11.94 14.27
C GLU A 282 9.19 11.24 12.91
N ARG A 283 9.18 9.91 12.90
CA ARG A 283 9.12 9.11 11.66
C ARG A 283 8.06 8.03 11.77
N MET A 284 7.30 7.87 10.72
CA MET A 284 6.40 6.74 10.57
C MET A 284 6.87 5.85 9.42
N THR A 285 6.98 4.56 9.69
CA THR A 285 7.31 3.53 8.69
C THR A 285 6.23 2.47 8.69
N LEU A 286 5.59 2.26 7.55
CA LEU A 286 4.63 1.19 7.32
C LEU A 286 5.24 0.17 6.38
N THR A 287 5.41 -1.05 6.86
CA THR A 287 5.86 -2.19 6.06
C THR A 287 4.70 -3.15 5.85
N TYR A 288 4.43 -3.52 4.62
CA TYR A 288 3.52 -4.63 4.34
C TYR A 288 4.19 -5.69 3.47
N VAL A 289 3.94 -6.95 3.80
CA VAL A 289 4.52 -8.11 3.14
C VAL A 289 3.40 -9.00 2.64
N ARG A 290 3.43 -9.33 1.36
CA ARG A 290 2.56 -10.33 0.76
C ARG A 290 3.07 -11.73 1.15
N ASN A 291 2.18 -12.63 1.52
CA ASN A 291 2.51 -14.03 1.66
C ASN A 291 2.25 -14.78 0.34
N PRO A 292 3.29 -15.15 -0.43
CA PRO A 292 3.13 -15.79 -1.73
C PRO A 292 2.55 -17.21 -1.66
N SER A 293 2.47 -17.81 -0.48
CA SER A 293 1.92 -19.17 -0.30
C SER A 293 0.39 -19.22 -0.18
N VAL A 294 -0.28 -18.06 -0.12
CA VAL A 294 -1.74 -17.96 0.00
C VAL A 294 -2.35 -17.48 -1.31
N THR A 295 -2.93 -18.41 -2.08
CA THR A 295 -3.37 -18.20 -3.46
C THR A 295 -4.76 -17.58 -3.63
N HIS A 296 -5.56 -17.41 -2.57
CA HIS A 296 -6.98 -17.07 -2.71
C HIS A 296 -7.47 -15.95 -1.80
N VAL A 297 -6.61 -15.35 -0.99
CA VAL A 297 -7.01 -14.32 -0.06
C VAL A 297 -5.95 -13.22 -0.10
N ASN A 298 -6.37 -11.99 -0.15
CA ASN A 298 -5.49 -10.84 0.02
C ASN A 298 -4.98 -10.85 1.46
N PHE A 299 -3.91 -11.61 1.70
CA PHE A 299 -3.30 -11.80 3.01
C PHE A 299 -2.07 -10.91 3.10
N LEU A 300 -2.15 -9.93 3.98
CA LEU A 300 -1.08 -8.98 4.25
C LEU A 300 -0.58 -9.17 5.69
N TYR A 301 0.71 -9.28 5.86
CA TYR A 301 1.35 -8.93 7.11
C TYR A 301 1.64 -7.44 7.10
N MET A 302 1.18 -6.72 8.11
CA MET A 302 1.48 -5.31 8.31
C MET A 302 2.33 -5.14 9.55
N ASP A 303 3.33 -4.26 9.43
CA ASP A 303 4.14 -3.79 10.53
C ASP A 303 4.26 -2.27 10.42
N CYS A 304 3.85 -1.57 11.46
CA CYS A 304 3.93 -0.12 11.56
C CYS A 304 4.88 0.24 12.69
N LEU A 305 5.90 1.01 12.38
CA LEU A 305 6.82 1.59 13.36
C LEU A 305 6.60 3.09 13.38
N TYR A 306 6.33 3.65 14.54
CA TYR A 306 6.30 5.07 14.79
C TYR A 306 7.42 5.42 15.76
N GLU A 307 8.46 6.05 15.20
CA GLU A 307 9.65 6.50 15.95
C GLU A 307 9.37 7.89 16.52
N THR A 308 9.51 8.03 17.84
CA THR A 308 9.35 9.32 18.53
C THR A 308 10.70 9.94 18.83
N ASN A 309 10.76 11.26 18.91
CA ASN A 309 11.96 11.97 19.33
C ASN A 309 12.29 11.80 20.82
N GLN A 310 11.40 11.16 21.60
CA GLN A 310 11.56 10.90 23.04
C GLN A 310 12.12 9.49 23.32
N GLY A 311 12.24 8.63 22.28
CA GLY A 311 12.80 7.28 22.40
C GLY A 311 11.81 6.20 22.82
N ASP A 312 10.53 6.53 22.92
CA ASP A 312 9.45 5.58 23.18
C ASP A 312 8.73 5.25 21.87
N ASP A 313 9.37 4.39 21.05
CA ASP A 313 8.83 4.01 19.76
C ASP A 313 7.60 3.12 19.90
N PHE A 314 6.61 3.33 19.04
CA PHE A 314 5.41 2.49 18.97
C PHE A 314 5.52 1.53 17.79
N THR A 315 5.22 0.27 18.03
CA THR A 315 5.10 -0.73 16.96
C THR A 315 3.70 -1.34 16.98
N ALA A 316 3.15 -1.54 15.77
CA ALA A 316 1.89 -2.25 15.60
C ALA A 316 2.06 -3.28 14.49
N SER A 317 1.93 -4.57 14.80
CA SER A 317 2.12 -5.63 13.80
C SER A 317 1.00 -6.67 13.85
N GLY A 318 0.58 -7.14 12.70
CA GLY A 318 -0.51 -8.10 12.60
C GLY A 318 -0.79 -8.58 11.18
N TYR A 319 -1.85 -9.39 11.05
CA TYR A 319 -2.26 -9.97 9.78
C TYR A 319 -3.63 -9.44 9.37
N ILE A 320 -3.75 -9.03 8.11
CA ILE A 320 -5.00 -8.56 7.52
C ILE A 320 -5.38 -9.47 6.37
N THR A 321 -6.63 -9.92 6.35
CA THR A 321 -7.23 -10.60 5.20
C THR A 321 -8.42 -9.80 4.70
N ALA A 322 -8.55 -9.68 3.39
CA ALA A 322 -9.69 -9.07 2.72
C ALA A 322 -10.26 -10.05 1.70
N GLU A 323 -11.55 -10.34 1.81
CA GLU A 323 -12.30 -11.24 0.94
C GLU A 323 -13.39 -10.42 0.24
N PRO A 324 -13.11 -9.85 -0.96
CA PRO A 324 -14.10 -9.08 -1.71
C PRO A 324 -15.15 -10.00 -2.34
N ASP A 325 -16.37 -9.47 -2.46
CA ASP A 325 -17.45 -10.04 -3.26
C ASP A 325 -18.18 -8.92 -4.04
N ASP A 326 -19.21 -9.27 -4.82
CA ASP A 326 -19.95 -8.31 -5.66
C ASP A 326 -20.64 -7.19 -4.84
N THR A 327 -20.88 -7.40 -3.56
CA THR A 327 -21.63 -6.47 -2.69
C THR A 327 -20.76 -5.74 -1.69
N GLY A 328 -19.56 -6.25 -1.44
CA GLY A 328 -18.71 -5.70 -0.39
C GLY A 328 -17.40 -6.43 -0.21
N CYS A 329 -16.87 -6.32 0.99
CA CYS A 329 -15.61 -6.96 1.38
C CYS A 329 -15.67 -7.38 2.85
N LYS A 330 -15.32 -8.63 3.12
CA LYS A 330 -15.11 -9.10 4.49
C LYS A 330 -13.66 -8.87 4.88
N ILE A 331 -13.46 -8.17 6.00
CA ILE A 331 -12.13 -7.86 6.55
C ILE A 331 -11.93 -8.63 7.84
N ASN A 332 -10.74 -9.19 7.99
CA ASN A 332 -10.35 -9.87 9.23
C ASN A 332 -8.91 -9.46 9.58
N ILE A 333 -8.76 -8.81 10.73
CA ILE A 333 -7.47 -8.46 11.31
C ILE A 333 -7.21 -9.41 12.46
N LYS A 334 -6.08 -10.10 12.43
CA LYS A 334 -5.71 -11.07 13.46
C LYS A 334 -4.43 -10.67 14.13
N ASN A 335 -4.45 -10.77 15.47
CA ASN A 335 -3.26 -10.63 16.31
C ASN A 335 -2.48 -9.33 16.04
N LEU A 336 -3.20 -8.20 15.93
CA LEU A 336 -2.56 -6.90 15.88
C LEU A 336 -2.02 -6.59 17.27
N SER A 337 -0.71 -6.74 17.46
CA SER A 337 -0.02 -6.41 18.71
C SER A 337 0.49 -4.98 18.64
N VAL A 338 0.18 -4.20 19.66
CA VAL A 338 0.67 -2.82 19.80
C VAL A 338 1.62 -2.76 20.98
N ASN A 339 2.84 -2.27 20.77
CA ASN A 339 3.86 -2.14 21.80
C ASN A 339 4.38 -0.70 21.86
N GLN A 340 4.87 -0.30 23.02
CA GLN A 340 5.66 0.90 23.25
C GLN A 340 7.04 0.46 23.74
N GLY A 341 8.07 0.65 22.91
CA GLY A 341 9.36 0.02 23.14
C GLY A 341 9.23 -1.51 23.25
N GLU A 342 9.64 -2.09 24.36
CA GLU A 342 9.50 -3.52 24.66
C GLU A 342 8.18 -3.88 25.38
N GLU A 343 7.37 -2.91 25.77
CA GLU A 343 6.16 -3.12 26.54
C GLU A 343 4.93 -3.33 25.65
N LEU A 344 4.22 -4.44 25.83
CA LEU A 344 2.93 -4.70 25.18
C LEU A 344 1.84 -3.78 25.74
N LEU A 345 1.24 -2.96 24.88
CA LEU A 345 0.08 -2.12 25.23
C LEU A 345 -1.24 -2.89 25.07
N GLY A 346 -1.31 -3.81 24.12
CA GLY A 346 -2.49 -4.62 23.89
C GLY A 346 -2.45 -5.45 22.62
N ASN A 347 -3.32 -6.44 22.56
CA ASN A 347 -3.58 -7.28 21.38
C ASN A 347 -5.00 -7.01 20.88
N PHE A 348 -5.12 -6.78 19.57
CA PHE A 348 -6.36 -6.45 18.90
C PHE A 348 -6.66 -7.46 17.79
N SER A 349 -7.92 -7.74 17.59
CA SER A 349 -8.41 -8.49 16.44
C SER A 349 -9.72 -7.86 15.97
N PHE A 350 -9.99 -7.90 14.67
CA PHE A 350 -11.21 -7.33 14.11
C PHE A 350 -11.77 -8.27 13.05
N VAL A 351 -13.07 -8.45 13.06
CA VAL A 351 -13.82 -9.13 12.00
C VAL A 351 -14.99 -8.25 11.61
N GLY A 352 -15.08 -7.90 10.35
CA GLY A 352 -16.15 -7.02 9.88
C GLY A 352 -16.42 -7.15 8.39
N THR A 353 -17.47 -6.47 7.96
CA THR A 353 -17.90 -6.42 6.57
C THR A 353 -18.07 -4.95 6.16
N ILE A 354 -17.53 -4.61 5.01
CA ILE A 354 -17.79 -3.35 4.33
C ILE A 354 -18.75 -3.65 3.19
N THR A 355 -19.86 -2.90 3.09
CA THR A 355 -20.88 -3.06 2.05
C THR A 355 -20.92 -1.80 1.20
N LYS A 356 -20.88 -1.95 -0.12
CA LYS A 356 -21.07 -0.85 -1.07
C LYS A 356 -22.54 -0.39 -1.06
N LYS A 357 -22.76 0.91 -1.12
CA LYS A 357 -24.11 1.52 -1.13
C LYS A 357 -24.26 2.44 -2.34
N MET A 358 -25.35 2.33 -3.04
CA MET A 358 -25.66 3.26 -4.16
C MET A 358 -25.94 4.68 -3.64
N SER A 359 -26.59 4.78 -2.49
CA SER A 359 -26.87 6.06 -1.81
C SER A 359 -26.98 5.84 -0.32
N LEU A 360 -26.70 6.87 0.46
CA LEU A 360 -26.90 6.90 1.90
C LEU A 360 -27.80 8.09 2.29
N PRO A 361 -28.66 7.93 3.31
CA PRO A 361 -29.36 9.07 3.91
C PRO A 361 -28.33 10.02 4.56
N ASP A 362 -28.78 11.14 5.13
CA ASP A 362 -27.84 12.00 5.86
C ASP A 362 -27.20 11.23 7.01
N ILE A 363 -25.87 11.07 6.93
CA ILE A 363 -25.09 10.25 7.86
C ILE A 363 -25.12 10.85 9.28
N PHE A 364 -25.25 12.17 9.39
CA PHE A 364 -25.28 12.87 10.69
C PHE A 364 -26.69 13.03 11.27
N ARG A 365 -27.70 12.38 10.71
CA ARG A 365 -29.11 12.52 11.08
C ARG A 365 -29.42 12.29 12.57
N ASN A 366 -28.59 11.50 13.25
CA ASN A 366 -28.77 11.14 14.65
C ASN A 366 -27.73 11.79 15.59
N ALA A 367 -26.79 12.57 15.04
CA ALA A 367 -25.69 13.14 15.79
C ALA A 367 -26.06 14.55 16.30
N ASP A 368 -25.88 14.79 17.58
CA ASP A 368 -25.99 16.14 18.18
C ASP A 368 -24.63 16.82 18.15
N LEU A 369 -24.27 17.33 16.96
CA LEU A 369 -22.96 17.96 16.73
C LEU A 369 -22.92 19.46 17.09
N ASP A 370 -24.07 20.03 17.51
CA ASP A 370 -24.21 21.43 17.90
C ASP A 370 -24.41 21.54 19.44
N SER A 371 -24.07 20.51 20.19
CA SER A 371 -24.20 20.52 21.66
C SER A 371 -23.43 21.69 22.26
N PRO A 372 -24.04 22.45 23.18
CA PRO A 372 -23.36 23.56 23.88
C PRO A 372 -22.20 23.09 24.76
N ASP A 373 -22.18 21.81 25.12
CA ASP A 373 -21.12 21.20 25.94
C ASP A 373 -19.93 20.69 25.10
N MET A 374 -19.97 20.84 23.76
CA MET A 374 -18.90 20.41 22.90
C MET A 374 -17.66 21.30 23.04
N GLU A 375 -16.55 20.74 23.46
CA GLU A 375 -15.29 21.43 23.60
C GLU A 375 -14.53 21.46 22.27
N HIS A 376 -14.03 22.63 21.88
CA HIS A 376 -13.19 22.77 20.71
C HIS A 376 -11.72 22.64 21.11
N ILE A 377 -11.06 21.58 20.64
CA ILE A 377 -9.66 21.27 20.93
C ILE A 377 -8.82 21.25 19.65
N ASP A 378 -7.50 21.34 19.78
CA ASP A 378 -6.57 21.12 18.71
C ASP A 378 -5.94 19.70 18.80
N TRP A 379 -5.31 19.26 17.70
CA TRP A 379 -4.65 17.95 17.65
C TRP A 379 -3.53 17.81 18.69
N LYS A 380 -2.84 18.90 19.01
CA LYS A 380 -1.76 18.89 19.99
C LYS A 380 -2.27 18.58 21.39
N THR A 381 -3.44 19.09 21.74
CA THR A 381 -4.13 18.79 23.01
C THR A 381 -4.46 17.30 23.08
N VAL A 382 -5.08 16.73 22.04
CA VAL A 382 -5.40 15.29 21.99
C VAL A 382 -4.13 14.45 22.14
N ARG A 383 -3.07 14.77 21.42
CA ARG A 383 -1.81 14.02 21.44
C ARG A 383 -1.15 14.05 22.82
N ASN A 384 -1.20 15.17 23.52
CA ASN A 384 -0.52 15.34 24.80
C ASN A 384 -1.27 14.68 25.99
N ASP A 385 -2.56 14.35 25.84
CA ASP A 385 -3.39 13.79 26.91
C ASP A 385 -4.04 12.45 26.54
N THR A 386 -3.54 11.77 25.53
CA THR A 386 -4.08 10.47 25.10
C THR A 386 -4.06 9.44 26.23
N ASP A 387 -3.00 9.41 27.03
CA ASP A 387 -2.86 8.47 28.15
C ASP A 387 -3.89 8.75 29.25
N GLY A 388 -4.14 10.02 29.57
CA GLY A 388 -5.17 10.42 30.50
C GLY A 388 -6.56 9.98 30.07
N PHE A 389 -6.90 10.25 28.80
CA PHE A 389 -8.16 9.84 28.21
C PHE A 389 -8.37 8.31 28.22
N VAL A 390 -7.36 7.52 27.81
CA VAL A 390 -7.44 6.06 27.85
C VAL A 390 -7.64 5.56 29.27
N GLN A 391 -6.94 6.16 30.25
CA GLN A 391 -7.11 5.80 31.66
C GLN A 391 -8.50 6.11 32.19
N ASP A 392 -9.09 7.25 31.81
CA ASP A 392 -10.46 7.63 32.20
C ASP A 392 -11.50 6.65 31.67
N VAL A 393 -11.34 6.19 30.38
CA VAL A 393 -12.21 5.15 29.80
C VAL A 393 -12.08 3.85 30.59
N ILE A 394 -10.85 3.43 30.91
CA ILE A 394 -10.59 2.21 31.68
C ILE A 394 -11.21 2.31 33.09
N ASP A 395 -11.07 3.41 33.76
CA ASP A 395 -11.57 3.59 35.13
C ASP A 395 -13.10 3.65 35.17
N GLU A 396 -13.73 4.31 34.19
CA GLU A 396 -15.20 4.29 34.07
C GLU A 396 -15.72 2.88 33.74
N ALA A 397 -15.06 2.15 32.86
CA ALA A 397 -15.40 0.76 32.56
C ALA A 397 -15.30 -0.12 33.80
N LYS A 398 -14.24 0.01 34.62
CA LYS A 398 -14.08 -0.72 35.89
C LYS A 398 -15.17 -0.36 36.89
N LYS A 399 -15.54 0.92 36.99
CA LYS A 399 -16.62 1.37 37.88
C LYS A 399 -17.95 0.74 37.48
N ARG A 400 -18.32 0.76 36.19
CA ARG A 400 -19.56 0.15 35.69
C ARG A 400 -19.62 -1.37 35.84
N LEU A 401 -18.45 -2.05 35.85
CA LEU A 401 -18.38 -3.47 36.14
C LEU A 401 -18.53 -3.82 37.61
N ALA A 402 -18.30 -2.84 38.52
CA ALA A 402 -18.41 -3.03 39.96
C ALA A 402 -19.83 -2.77 40.50
N ASP A 403 -20.65 -2.01 39.77
CA ASP A 403 -22.05 -1.75 40.01
C ASP A 403 -22.95 -2.89 39.51
#